data_6ade35017574285ed28979fd135c7a57
#
_entry.id   6ade35017574285ed28979fd135c7a57
#
_cell.length_a   1.000
_cell.length_b   1.000
_cell.length_c   1.000
_cell.angle_alpha   90.00
_cell.angle_beta   90.00
_cell.angle_gamma   90.00
#
_symmetry.space_group_name_H-M   'P 1'
#
loop_
_entity.id
_entity.type
_entity.pdbx_description
1 polymer ?
#
loop_
_entity_poly.entity_id
_entity_poly.type
_entity_poly.pdbx_seq_one_letter_code
_entity_poly.pdbx_strand_id
1 'polypeptide(L)'
;VSGIDDKISELTQEKSEIEVSRSIEKSNKHLDDVISELRNEEDRLLDEKEKYSHNLYILKEFTTTKVKMLTENINNEFEIAEFKLFNTLVNGELEETCSTTVNGVEYDSGLNNASRINVGLDIINTLSKHFKVTAPIFIDNAESVTELIKTESQQIQLIVNEQDKKLRMETI
;
A
#
# COMPACT_ATOMS: atom_id res chain seq x y z
N VAL A 1 -44.72 -6.61 -81.16
CA VAL A 1 -44.53 -7.53 -80.01
C VAL A 1 -43.17 -7.30 -79.39
N SER A 2 -42.06 -7.16 -80.15
CA SER A 2 -40.66 -6.99 -79.62
C SER A 2 -40.48 -5.77 -78.67
N GLY A 3 -41.09 -4.63 -78.97
CA GLY A 3 -40.92 -3.41 -78.14
C GLY A 3 -41.61 -3.47 -76.78
N ILE A 4 -42.62 -4.35 -76.60
CA ILE A 4 -43.28 -4.58 -75.30
C ILE A 4 -42.40 -5.48 -74.40
N ASP A 5 -41.81 -6.50 -74.99
CA ASP A 5 -40.86 -7.42 -74.24
C ASP A 5 -39.65 -6.73 -73.81
N ASP A 6 -39.07 -5.81 -74.58
CA ASP A 6 -37.92 -4.96 -74.19
C ASP A 6 -38.30 -4.04 -73.02
N LYS A 7 -39.49 -3.46 -73.04
CA LYS A 7 -39.97 -2.60 -71.96
C LYS A 7 -40.26 -3.35 -70.66
N ILE A 8 -40.76 -4.59 -70.76
CA ILE A 8 -40.99 -5.47 -69.58
C ILE A 8 -39.60 -5.85 -68.97
N SER A 9 -38.59 -6.14 -69.77
CA SER A 9 -37.24 -6.45 -69.29
C SER A 9 -36.64 -5.25 -68.58
N GLU A 10 -36.71 -4.05 -69.16
CA GLU A 10 -36.23 -2.81 -68.56
C GLU A 10 -36.91 -2.51 -67.19
N LEU A 11 -38.21 -2.59 -67.12
CA LEU A 11 -38.98 -2.38 -65.87
C LEU A 11 -38.72 -3.46 -64.84
N THR A 12 -38.43 -4.68 -65.22
CA THR A 12 -38.07 -5.78 -64.32
C THR A 12 -36.72 -5.53 -63.69
N GLN A 13 -35.74 -5.04 -64.46
CA GLN A 13 -34.43 -4.69 -63.97
C GLN A 13 -34.48 -3.48 -63.02
N GLU A 14 -35.19 -2.41 -63.39
CA GLU A 14 -35.39 -1.23 -62.57
C GLU A 14 -36.08 -1.59 -61.23
N LYS A 15 -37.07 -2.46 -61.27
CA LYS A 15 -37.75 -3.00 -60.06
C LYS A 15 -36.72 -3.72 -59.14
N SER A 16 -35.85 -4.58 -59.72
CA SER A 16 -34.85 -5.31 -58.97
C SER A 16 -33.82 -4.35 -58.32
N GLU A 17 -33.40 -3.31 -59.00
CA GLU A 17 -32.47 -2.32 -58.49
C GLU A 17 -33.10 -1.51 -57.31
N ILE A 18 -34.37 -1.17 -57.44
CA ILE A 18 -35.15 -0.49 -56.36
C ILE A 18 -35.31 -1.43 -55.16
N GLU A 19 -35.60 -2.72 -55.34
CA GLU A 19 -35.71 -3.70 -54.26
C GLU A 19 -34.39 -3.89 -53.51
N VAL A 20 -33.27 -3.92 -54.21
CA VAL A 20 -31.94 -3.95 -53.58
C VAL A 20 -31.65 -2.68 -52.79
N SER A 21 -31.91 -1.51 -53.39
CA SER A 21 -31.72 -0.22 -52.69
C SER A 21 -32.56 -0.11 -51.41
N ARG A 22 -33.83 -0.55 -51.46
CA ARG A 22 -34.70 -0.59 -50.26
C ARG A 22 -34.18 -1.57 -49.20
N SER A 23 -33.61 -2.70 -49.60
CA SER A 23 -33.03 -3.66 -48.67
C SER A 23 -31.80 -3.07 -47.96
N ILE A 24 -30.94 -2.35 -48.71
CA ILE A 24 -29.79 -1.65 -48.16
C ILE A 24 -30.22 -0.54 -47.21
N GLU A 25 -31.20 0.27 -47.58
CA GLU A 25 -31.72 1.34 -46.72
C GLU A 25 -32.27 0.80 -45.39
N LYS A 26 -33.02 -0.30 -45.44
CA LYS A 26 -33.56 -0.97 -44.26
C LYS A 26 -32.43 -1.54 -43.36
N SER A 27 -31.39 -2.11 -43.98
CA SER A 27 -30.21 -2.60 -43.25
C SER A 27 -29.44 -1.47 -42.60
N ASN A 28 -29.24 -0.36 -43.33
CA ASN A 28 -28.55 0.82 -42.78
C ASN A 28 -29.30 1.40 -41.59
N LYS A 29 -30.61 1.53 -41.67
CA LYS A 29 -31.43 2.02 -40.56
C LYS A 29 -31.27 1.12 -39.33
N HIS A 30 -31.29 -0.20 -39.50
CA HIS A 30 -31.07 -1.13 -38.40
C HIS A 30 -29.67 -0.99 -37.79
N LEU A 31 -28.64 -0.79 -38.63
CA LEU A 31 -27.28 -0.54 -38.17
C LEU A 31 -27.17 0.78 -37.37
N ASP A 32 -27.83 1.84 -37.83
CA ASP A 32 -27.88 3.12 -37.14
C ASP A 32 -28.55 2.98 -35.75
N ASP A 33 -29.63 2.21 -35.65
CA ASP A 33 -30.28 1.91 -34.36
C ASP A 33 -29.30 1.16 -33.41
N VAL A 34 -28.60 0.12 -33.90
CA VAL A 34 -27.61 -0.63 -33.11
C VAL A 34 -26.43 0.24 -32.70
N ILE A 35 -25.93 1.10 -33.59
CA ILE A 35 -24.86 2.05 -33.26
C ILE A 35 -25.29 3.00 -32.15
N SER A 36 -26.52 3.49 -32.21
CA SER A 36 -27.08 4.37 -31.17
C SER A 36 -27.20 3.66 -29.82
N GLU A 37 -27.66 2.42 -29.79
CA GLU A 37 -27.74 1.61 -28.56
C GLU A 37 -26.34 1.35 -27.98
N LEU A 38 -25.38 0.99 -28.83
CA LEU A 38 -23.99 0.75 -28.37
C LEU A 38 -23.32 2.01 -27.82
N ARG A 39 -23.55 3.17 -28.40
CA ARG A 39 -23.05 4.45 -27.89
C ARG A 39 -23.63 4.78 -26.51
N ASN A 40 -24.95 4.60 -26.36
CA ASN A 40 -25.61 4.84 -25.07
C ASN A 40 -25.04 3.89 -23.97
N GLU A 41 -24.76 2.64 -24.33
CA GLU A 41 -24.17 1.68 -23.40
C GLU A 41 -22.70 2.01 -23.09
N GLU A 42 -21.92 2.47 -24.10
CA GLU A 42 -20.56 2.97 -23.90
C GLU A 42 -20.53 4.14 -22.92
N ASP A 43 -21.39 5.14 -23.10
CA ASP A 43 -21.49 6.30 -22.22
C ASP A 43 -21.83 5.87 -20.78
N ARG A 44 -22.79 4.96 -20.61
CA ARG A 44 -23.17 4.41 -19.32
C ARG A 44 -21.99 3.70 -18.62
N LEU A 45 -21.26 2.88 -19.38
CA LEU A 45 -20.11 2.15 -18.84
C LEU A 45 -18.94 3.08 -18.50
N LEU A 46 -18.74 4.17 -19.25
CA LEU A 46 -17.75 5.20 -18.95
C LEU A 46 -18.08 5.92 -17.63
N ASP A 47 -19.33 6.29 -17.43
CA ASP A 47 -19.79 6.92 -16.18
C ASP A 47 -19.59 5.97 -14.97
N GLU A 48 -19.95 4.70 -15.12
CA GLU A 48 -19.73 3.70 -14.08
C GLU A 48 -18.24 3.51 -13.78
N LYS A 49 -17.39 3.41 -14.80
CA LYS A 49 -15.95 3.29 -14.67
C LYS A 49 -15.35 4.50 -13.91
N GLU A 50 -15.77 5.71 -14.25
CA GLU A 50 -15.30 6.92 -13.58
C GLU A 50 -15.68 6.91 -12.09
N LYS A 51 -16.92 6.56 -11.78
CA LYS A 51 -17.43 6.43 -10.42
C LYS A 51 -16.63 5.39 -9.60
N TYR A 52 -16.37 4.22 -10.17
CA TYR A 52 -15.59 3.19 -9.48
C TYR A 52 -14.13 3.60 -9.32
N SER A 53 -13.53 4.26 -10.31
CA SER A 53 -12.16 4.78 -10.22
C SER A 53 -12.02 5.82 -9.12
N HIS A 54 -13.00 6.71 -8.99
CA HIS A 54 -13.05 7.69 -7.90
C HIS A 54 -13.19 7.02 -6.52
N ASN A 55 -14.06 6.04 -6.39
CA ASN A 55 -14.23 5.30 -5.14
C ASN A 55 -12.95 4.55 -4.73
N LEU A 56 -12.27 3.93 -5.68
CA LEU A 56 -10.97 3.26 -5.45
C LEU A 56 -9.92 4.26 -4.99
N TYR A 57 -9.86 5.44 -5.59
CA TYR A 57 -8.95 6.49 -5.17
C TYR A 57 -9.20 6.92 -3.72
N ILE A 58 -10.45 7.19 -3.36
CA ILE A 58 -10.81 7.57 -1.97
C ILE A 58 -10.45 6.47 -0.98
N LEU A 59 -10.74 5.21 -1.33
CA LEU A 59 -10.42 4.06 -0.46
C LEU A 59 -8.90 3.92 -0.24
N LYS A 60 -8.11 4.14 -1.29
CA LYS A 60 -6.65 4.11 -1.21
C LYS A 60 -6.11 5.23 -0.32
N GLU A 61 -6.59 6.46 -0.49
CA GLU A 61 -6.22 7.60 0.34
C GLU A 61 -6.61 7.39 1.82
N PHE A 62 -7.80 6.87 2.06
CA PHE A 62 -8.24 6.53 3.41
C PHE A 62 -7.32 5.49 4.06
N THR A 63 -7.00 4.41 3.36
CA THR A 63 -6.13 3.35 3.87
C THR A 63 -4.73 3.88 4.16
N THR A 64 -4.15 4.64 3.24
CA THR A 64 -2.82 5.25 3.40
C THR A 64 -2.78 6.19 4.61
N THR A 65 -3.79 7.05 4.75
CA THR A 65 -3.87 7.98 5.87
C THR A 65 -4.04 7.25 7.20
N LYS A 66 -4.91 6.25 7.25
CA LYS A 66 -5.12 5.42 8.45
C LYS A 66 -3.83 4.73 8.91
N VAL A 67 -3.11 4.14 7.97
CA VAL A 67 -1.83 3.45 8.22
C VAL A 67 -0.78 4.43 8.71
N LYS A 68 -0.66 5.60 8.09
CA LYS A 68 0.25 6.65 8.52
C LYS A 68 -0.03 7.09 9.96
N MET A 69 -1.28 7.41 10.27
CA MET A 69 -1.69 7.81 11.62
C MET A 69 -1.40 6.71 12.66
N LEU A 70 -1.64 5.44 12.31
CA LEU A 70 -1.33 4.32 13.20
C LEU A 70 0.18 4.23 13.48
N THR A 71 1.00 4.32 12.45
CA THR A 71 2.47 4.27 12.58
C THR A 71 2.98 5.45 13.41
N GLU A 72 2.48 6.66 13.16
CA GLU A 72 2.84 7.85 13.94
C GLU A 72 2.44 7.71 15.41
N ASN A 73 1.23 7.23 15.69
CA ASN A 73 0.78 7.03 17.08
C ASN A 73 1.64 6.00 17.82
N ILE A 74 2.02 4.91 17.16
CA ILE A 74 2.91 3.90 17.76
C ILE A 74 4.29 4.51 18.00
N ASN A 75 4.88 5.17 17.02
CA ASN A 75 6.23 5.73 17.15
C ASN A 75 6.32 6.86 18.18
N ASN A 76 5.26 7.60 18.43
CA ASN A 76 5.23 8.63 19.46
C ASN A 76 5.32 8.08 20.89
N GLU A 77 5.13 6.78 21.11
CA GLU A 77 5.30 6.15 22.41
C GLU A 77 6.77 5.85 22.75
N PHE A 78 7.65 5.83 21.73
CA PHE A 78 9.07 5.51 21.87
C PHE A 78 9.94 6.78 21.83
N GLU A 79 11.11 6.73 22.48
CA GLU A 79 12.05 7.86 22.52
C GLU A 79 12.99 7.88 21.33
N ILE A 80 13.50 6.71 20.92
CA ILE A 80 14.47 6.58 19.83
C ILE A 80 14.13 5.48 18.82
N ALA A 81 13.38 4.47 19.22
CA ALA A 81 12.94 3.41 18.33
C ALA A 81 11.83 3.90 17.41
N GLU A 82 11.99 3.68 16.12
CA GLU A 82 10.95 3.93 15.10
C GLU A 82 10.58 2.61 14.46
N PHE A 83 9.28 2.35 14.33
CA PHE A 83 8.76 1.17 13.64
C PHE A 83 8.21 1.57 12.27
N LYS A 84 8.68 0.89 11.25
CA LYS A 84 8.16 0.95 9.91
C LYS A 84 7.21 -0.23 9.73
N LEU A 85 5.91 0.02 9.75
CA LEU A 85 4.88 -1.02 9.70
C LEU A 85 4.44 -1.35 8.27
N PHE A 86 4.73 -0.46 7.32
CA PHE A 86 4.30 -0.60 5.93
C PHE A 86 5.36 -0.05 4.98
N ASN A 87 5.52 -0.76 3.85
CA ASN A 87 6.24 -0.27 2.69
C ASN A 87 5.26 0.19 1.62
N THR A 88 5.57 1.29 0.96
CA THR A 88 4.82 1.70 -0.24
C THR A 88 5.55 1.16 -1.46
N LEU A 89 4.88 0.29 -2.20
CA LEU A 89 5.39 -0.27 -3.45
C LEU A 89 5.36 0.77 -4.58
N VAL A 90 6.09 0.49 -5.67
CA VAL A 90 6.18 1.39 -6.83
C VAL A 90 4.80 1.65 -7.48
N ASN A 91 3.89 0.68 -7.40
CA ASN A 91 2.49 0.81 -7.86
C ASN A 91 1.60 1.58 -6.87
N GLY A 92 2.17 2.00 -5.73
CA GLY A 92 1.48 2.73 -4.66
C GLY A 92 0.60 1.84 -3.77
N GLU A 93 0.75 0.53 -3.83
CA GLU A 93 0.15 -0.40 -2.87
C GLU A 93 0.95 -0.41 -1.57
N LEU A 94 0.28 -0.73 -0.46
CA LEU A 94 0.88 -0.87 0.85
C LEU A 94 1.16 -2.35 1.10
N GLU A 95 2.41 -2.65 1.44
CA GLU A 95 2.84 -3.97 1.90
C GLU A 95 3.10 -3.92 3.40
N GLU A 96 2.54 -4.85 4.14
CA GLU A 96 2.79 -4.97 5.57
C GLU A 96 4.24 -5.40 5.82
N THR A 97 4.91 -4.69 6.71
CA THR A 97 6.26 -5.00 7.18
C THR A 97 6.36 -4.67 8.66
N CYS A 98 7.43 -5.09 9.31
CA CYS A 98 7.74 -4.66 10.66
C CYS A 98 9.26 -4.59 10.77
N SER A 99 9.82 -3.43 10.47
CA SER A 99 11.24 -3.17 10.69
C SER A 99 11.42 -2.05 11.70
N THR A 100 12.45 -2.21 12.55
CA THR A 100 12.84 -1.19 13.53
C THR A 100 13.95 -0.36 12.94
N THR A 101 13.82 0.95 13.06
CA THR A 101 14.82 1.91 12.59
C THR A 101 15.17 2.92 13.68
N VAL A 102 16.30 3.57 13.52
CA VAL A 102 16.70 4.76 14.30
C VAL A 102 17.19 5.80 13.34
N ASN A 103 16.52 6.95 13.27
CA ASN A 103 16.84 8.00 12.30
C ASN A 103 16.93 7.47 10.86
N GLY A 104 16.05 6.55 10.49
CA GLY A 104 16.02 5.94 9.16
C GLY A 104 17.06 4.84 8.91
N VAL A 105 17.90 4.47 9.90
CA VAL A 105 18.88 3.39 9.79
C VAL A 105 18.28 2.11 10.38
N GLU A 106 18.30 1.02 9.62
CA GLU A 106 17.72 -0.26 10.04
C GLU A 106 18.51 -0.90 11.19
N TYR A 107 17.78 -1.43 12.17
CA TYR A 107 18.31 -2.08 13.36
C TYR A 107 19.24 -3.26 13.01
N ASP A 108 18.83 -4.12 12.06
CA ASP A 108 19.57 -5.34 11.77
C ASP A 108 20.83 -5.13 10.95
N SER A 109 20.85 -4.12 10.07
CA SER A 109 21.90 -3.97 9.07
C SER A 109 22.82 -2.77 9.26
N GLY A 110 22.36 -1.74 9.98
CA GLY A 110 23.05 -0.44 9.99
C GLY A 110 23.49 0.07 11.36
N LEU A 111 22.89 -0.39 12.46
CA LEU A 111 23.19 0.14 13.79
C LEU A 111 24.44 -0.50 14.41
N ASN A 112 25.21 0.33 15.11
CA ASN A 112 26.30 -0.16 15.98
C ASN A 112 25.71 -0.80 17.25
N ASN A 113 26.58 -1.50 18.02
CA ASN A 113 26.17 -2.24 19.22
C ASN A 113 25.52 -1.33 20.29
N ALA A 114 26.10 -0.16 20.53
CA ALA A 114 25.59 0.79 21.53
C ALA A 114 24.17 1.27 21.19
N SER A 115 23.92 1.61 19.90
CA SER A 115 22.59 1.99 19.45
C SER A 115 21.58 0.85 19.56
N ARG A 116 21.98 -0.40 19.24
CA ARG A 116 21.11 -1.57 19.39
C ARG A 116 20.70 -1.82 20.84
N ILE A 117 21.64 -1.70 21.78
CA ILE A 117 21.36 -1.83 23.22
C ILE A 117 20.35 -0.76 23.64
N ASN A 118 20.58 0.49 23.29
CA ASN A 118 19.70 1.59 23.67
C ASN A 118 18.29 1.47 23.03
N VAL A 119 18.18 1.04 21.78
CA VAL A 119 16.89 0.72 21.16
C VAL A 119 16.15 -0.38 21.94
N GLY A 120 16.87 -1.45 22.31
CA GLY A 120 16.30 -2.51 23.14
C GLY A 120 15.78 -2.01 24.48
N LEU A 121 16.53 -1.13 25.13
CA LEU A 121 16.12 -0.49 26.40
C LEU A 121 14.91 0.42 26.23
N ASP A 122 14.82 1.21 25.17
CA ASP A 122 13.67 2.05 24.86
C ASP A 122 12.42 1.20 24.65
N ILE A 123 12.52 0.14 23.86
CA ILE A 123 11.40 -0.80 23.64
C ILE A 123 10.95 -1.43 24.96
N ILE A 124 11.87 -1.96 25.76
CA ILE A 124 11.53 -2.58 27.06
C ILE A 124 10.87 -1.57 27.98
N ASN A 125 11.41 -0.34 28.06
CA ASN A 125 10.89 0.70 28.92
C ASN A 125 9.46 1.11 28.53
N THR A 126 9.22 1.33 27.24
CA THR A 126 7.89 1.70 26.70
C THR A 126 6.88 0.57 26.94
N LEU A 127 7.24 -0.68 26.64
CA LEU A 127 6.37 -1.82 26.86
C LEU A 127 6.10 -2.06 28.36
N SER A 128 7.10 -1.87 29.22
CA SER A 128 6.95 -1.99 30.68
C SER A 128 5.94 -0.97 31.21
N LYS A 129 6.01 0.26 30.73
CA LYS A 129 5.04 1.31 31.09
C LYS A 129 3.64 0.96 30.59
N HIS A 130 3.53 0.51 29.35
CA HIS A 130 2.25 0.16 28.73
C HIS A 130 1.56 -1.01 29.44
N PHE A 131 2.27 -2.08 29.71
CA PHE A 131 1.75 -3.28 30.37
C PHE A 131 1.77 -3.20 31.90
N LYS A 132 2.40 -2.17 32.49
CA LYS A 132 2.58 -1.99 33.93
C LYS A 132 3.27 -3.20 34.58
N VAL A 133 4.27 -3.74 33.92
CA VAL A 133 5.08 -4.87 34.37
C VAL A 133 6.55 -4.46 34.33
N THR A 134 7.24 -4.60 35.45
CA THR A 134 8.67 -4.34 35.56
C THR A 134 9.42 -5.63 35.89
N ALA A 135 10.57 -5.84 35.28
CA ALA A 135 11.49 -6.93 35.57
C ALA A 135 12.92 -6.42 35.49
N PRO A 136 13.89 -7.04 36.23
CA PRO A 136 15.29 -6.70 36.10
C PRO A 136 15.78 -6.90 34.67
N ILE A 137 16.52 -5.92 34.13
CA ILE A 137 17.07 -5.93 32.78
C ILE A 137 18.56 -6.24 32.88
N PHE A 138 18.99 -7.33 32.27
CA PHE A 138 20.39 -7.67 32.14
C PHE A 138 20.94 -7.11 30.82
N ILE A 139 21.99 -6.27 30.92
CA ILE A 139 22.59 -5.63 29.77
C ILE A 139 23.97 -6.24 29.61
N ASP A 140 24.14 -7.09 28.60
CA ASP A 140 25.41 -7.67 28.24
C ASP A 140 26.25 -6.68 27.41
N ASN A 141 27.56 -6.73 27.58
CA ASN A 141 28.50 -5.85 26.87
C ASN A 141 28.26 -4.35 27.14
N ALA A 142 27.84 -4.02 28.37
CA ALA A 142 27.50 -2.65 28.75
C ALA A 142 28.67 -1.67 28.62
N GLU A 143 29.91 -2.14 28.70
CA GLU A 143 31.13 -1.34 28.49
C GLU A 143 31.24 -0.76 27.07
N SER A 144 30.52 -1.31 26.10
CA SER A 144 30.50 -0.78 24.73
C SER A 144 29.62 0.44 24.56
N VAL A 145 28.84 0.82 25.59
CA VAL A 145 27.86 1.91 25.52
C VAL A 145 28.33 3.05 26.45
N THR A 146 28.53 4.22 25.87
CA THR A 146 28.95 5.41 26.61
C THR A 146 27.85 5.92 27.54
N GLU A 147 26.60 5.89 27.08
CA GLU A 147 25.45 6.35 27.83
C GLU A 147 24.24 5.42 27.57
N LEU A 148 23.78 4.78 28.62
CA LEU A 148 22.62 3.92 28.61
C LEU A 148 21.34 4.70 28.89
N ILE A 149 20.27 4.39 28.20
CA ILE A 149 18.94 4.96 28.47
C ILE A 149 18.50 4.53 29.88
N LYS A 150 18.00 5.49 30.63
CA LYS A 150 17.41 5.24 31.97
C LYS A 150 16.05 4.56 31.80
N THR A 151 15.86 3.47 32.53
CA THR A 151 14.59 2.72 32.56
C THR A 151 14.00 2.78 33.98
N GLU A 152 12.69 2.56 34.09
CA GLU A 152 12.04 2.39 35.39
C GLU A 152 12.39 1.05 36.05
N SER A 153 12.83 0.09 35.28
CA SER A 153 13.26 -1.22 35.75
C SER A 153 14.71 -1.17 36.25
N GLN A 154 15.03 -2.08 37.18
CA GLN A 154 16.42 -2.26 37.63
C GLN A 154 17.28 -2.71 36.46
N GLN A 155 18.38 -2.01 36.20
CA GLN A 155 19.37 -2.38 35.21
C GLN A 155 20.55 -3.11 35.90
N ILE A 156 20.92 -4.27 35.36
CA ILE A 156 22.08 -5.07 35.79
C ILE A 156 23.04 -5.09 34.61
N GLN A 157 24.10 -4.31 34.69
CA GLN A 157 25.09 -4.16 33.65
C GLN A 157 26.18 -5.23 33.81
N LEU A 158 26.42 -6.00 32.78
CA LEU A 158 27.51 -6.97 32.70
C LEU A 158 28.68 -6.30 31.96
N ILE A 159 29.78 -6.09 32.68
CA ILE A 159 30.94 -5.36 32.19
C ILE A 159 32.16 -6.29 32.26
N VAL A 160 32.86 -6.42 31.14
CA VAL A 160 34.12 -7.15 31.10
C VAL A 160 35.28 -6.19 31.47
N ASN A 161 36.06 -6.56 32.53
CA ASN A 161 37.20 -5.82 32.93
C ASN A 161 38.42 -6.79 33.11
N GLU A 162 39.43 -6.61 32.30
CA GLU A 162 40.65 -7.46 32.32
C GLU A 162 41.41 -7.44 33.66
N GLN A 163 41.23 -6.39 34.45
CA GLN A 163 41.88 -6.25 35.76
C GLN A 163 41.20 -7.06 36.87
N ASP A 164 39.93 -7.41 36.68
CA ASP A 164 39.13 -8.12 37.66
C ASP A 164 39.24 -9.63 37.46
N LYS A 165 39.93 -10.30 38.36
CA LYS A 165 40.09 -11.77 38.32
C LYS A 165 38.91 -12.53 38.95
N LYS A 166 37.97 -11.86 39.56
CA LYS A 166 36.79 -12.41 40.22
C LYS A 166 35.58 -11.53 39.97
N LEU A 167 34.41 -12.18 39.91
CA LEU A 167 33.16 -11.46 39.84
C LEU A 167 33.01 -10.51 41.02
N ARG A 168 32.76 -9.23 40.74
CA ARG A 168 32.49 -8.20 41.72
C ARG A 168 31.17 -7.52 41.36
N MET A 169 30.42 -7.11 42.37
CA MET A 169 29.19 -6.33 42.23
C MET A 169 29.38 -4.93 42.79
N GLU A 170 28.97 -3.93 42.06
CA GLU A 170 28.94 -2.54 42.49
C GLU A 170 27.54 -1.98 42.25
N THR A 171 27.12 -1.07 43.12
CA THR A 171 25.87 -0.32 42.90
C THR A 171 26.25 1.06 42.38
N ILE A 172 25.71 1.44 41.26
CA ILE A 172 25.92 2.73 40.59
C ILE A 172 24.76 3.66 40.92
#